data_0de68aa2ec9439ca2bf9339a2de60b31
#
_entry.id   0de68aa2ec9439ca2bf9339a2de60b31
#
_cell.length_a   1.000
_cell.length_b   1.000
_cell.length_c   1.000
_cell.angle_alpha   90.00
_cell.angle_beta   90.00
_cell.angle_gamma   90.00
#
_symmetry.space_group_name_H-M   'P 1'
#
loop_
_entity.id
_entity.type
_entity.pdbx_description
1 polymer ?
#
loop_
_entity_poly.entity_id
_entity_poly.type
_entity_poly.pdbx_seq_one_letter_code
_entity_poly.pdbx_strand_id
1 'polypeptide(L)'
;MKKSLAFALVLAAMVACDKAAPAPEGTIESKESVVVPFDGATIKYSLTANCDWKVTTTTVDVVPMKGTEGTTELTVVVPPNHTSDAVKESFTVAFTNADGVSELKVVEIAVPAPSLEYGGYTYGVKYFGDGNYWMTENLHYIPEGVNVSDDPKTGTMWYPYNLELKEGAKSPTVKDILKDDASIAKFGYFYSPALALGVEKIDDSNYKTLEKTRGICPEGWHIPSAAELFKLCGSSIKMDNEDTNPADDPNAMFWDPELKYGSVAKSFEHGFNFYPAGSVNSGKYMTAMIDDTKCDVSEYLGMNAMSYLLGSTGLAKMSGGKKTGEQMTGMMTTFTKVYLKGRLNVARVNINTGVSVRCVKDK
;
A
#
# COMPACT_ATOMS: atom_id res chain seq x y z
N MET A 1 -45.42 -29.04 96.47
CA MET A 1 -44.08 -28.54 96.13
C MET A 1 -43.68 -29.10 94.80
N LYS A 2 -43.73 -28.27 93.75
CA LYS A 2 -43.34 -28.62 92.37
C LYS A 2 -42.08 -27.83 92.05
N LYS A 3 -40.95 -28.52 91.84
CA LYS A 3 -39.69 -27.91 91.36
C LYS A 3 -39.76 -27.82 89.84
N SER A 4 -39.72 -26.63 89.28
CA SER A 4 -39.58 -26.37 87.83
C SER A 4 -38.08 -26.29 87.54
N LEU A 5 -37.59 -27.19 86.67
CA LEU A 5 -36.23 -27.18 86.12
C LEU A 5 -36.26 -26.31 84.85
N ALA A 6 -35.53 -25.18 84.87
CA ALA A 6 -35.29 -24.35 83.72
C ALA A 6 -34.14 -24.89 82.92
N PHE A 7 -34.38 -25.30 81.67
CA PHE A 7 -33.32 -25.71 80.73
C PHE A 7 -32.87 -24.48 79.97
N ALA A 8 -31.66 -24.02 80.17
CA ALA A 8 -31.04 -22.93 79.42
C ALA A 8 -30.47 -23.50 78.09
N LEU A 9 -31.04 -23.14 77.02
CA LEU A 9 -30.54 -23.50 75.67
C LEU A 9 -29.45 -22.46 75.30
N VAL A 10 -28.18 -22.86 75.32
CA VAL A 10 -27.09 -22.05 74.85
C VAL A 10 -27.04 -22.25 73.30
N LEU A 11 -27.50 -21.24 72.54
CA LEU A 11 -27.31 -21.17 71.10
C LEU A 11 -25.87 -20.71 70.83
N ALA A 12 -25.00 -21.63 70.46
CA ALA A 12 -23.70 -21.29 69.92
C ALA A 12 -23.86 -20.79 68.50
N ALA A 13 -23.81 -19.47 68.28
CA ALA A 13 -23.67 -18.91 66.97
C ALA A 13 -22.26 -19.24 66.46
N MET A 14 -22.17 -20.18 65.53
CA MET A 14 -20.96 -20.34 64.73
C MET A 14 -20.87 -19.13 63.80
N VAL A 15 -20.04 -18.15 64.12
CA VAL A 15 -19.58 -17.16 63.16
C VAL A 15 -18.58 -17.88 62.27
N ALA A 16 -19.05 -18.30 61.10
CA ALA A 16 -18.15 -18.69 60.02
C ALA A 16 -17.43 -17.40 59.61
N CYS A 17 -16.16 -17.28 59.96
CA CYS A 17 -15.28 -16.29 59.33
C CYS A 17 -15.08 -16.75 57.90
N ASP A 18 -15.90 -16.26 56.97
CA ASP A 18 -15.59 -16.35 55.56
C ASP A 18 -14.27 -15.60 55.34
N LYS A 19 -13.21 -16.34 55.05
CA LYS A 19 -11.95 -15.72 54.62
C LYS A 19 -12.27 -14.97 53.31
N ALA A 20 -12.02 -13.67 53.33
CA ALA A 20 -12.10 -12.87 52.10
C ALA A 20 -11.26 -13.53 50.99
N ALA A 21 -11.79 -13.55 49.76
CA ALA A 21 -11.04 -14.08 48.65
C ALA A 21 -9.73 -13.30 48.45
N PRO A 22 -8.67 -13.91 47.97
CA PRO A 22 -7.44 -13.21 47.62
C PRO A 22 -7.71 -12.05 46.68
N ALA A 23 -6.88 -11.00 46.75
CA ALA A 23 -6.96 -9.92 45.78
C ALA A 23 -6.79 -10.48 44.35
N PRO A 24 -7.58 -10.00 43.38
CA PRO A 24 -7.42 -10.44 42.00
C PRO A 24 -6.09 -9.96 41.45
N GLU A 25 -5.31 -10.87 40.90
CA GLU A 25 -4.02 -10.58 40.27
C GLU A 25 -3.91 -11.33 38.96
N GLY A 26 -3.31 -10.67 37.95
CA GLY A 26 -2.99 -11.29 36.69
C GLY A 26 -1.79 -10.62 36.03
N THR A 27 -1.09 -11.37 35.19
CA THR A 27 -0.03 -10.86 34.30
C THR A 27 -0.35 -11.17 32.84
N ILE A 28 0.05 -10.28 31.96
CA ILE A 28 -0.11 -10.46 30.51
C ILE A 28 1.23 -10.10 29.88
N GLU A 29 1.90 -11.08 29.31
CA GLU A 29 3.24 -10.93 28.75
C GLU A 29 3.26 -11.40 27.30
N SER A 30 3.90 -10.63 26.42
CA SER A 30 4.16 -11.09 25.06
C SER A 30 5.20 -12.21 25.11
N LYS A 31 4.94 -13.30 24.39
CA LYS A 31 5.89 -14.43 24.29
C LYS A 31 7.14 -14.12 23.48
N GLU A 32 7.05 -13.08 22.62
CA GLU A 32 8.13 -12.67 21.72
C GLU A 32 8.26 -11.14 21.72
N SER A 33 9.45 -10.64 21.39
CA SER A 33 9.61 -9.22 21.10
C SER A 33 8.93 -8.90 19.78
N VAL A 34 7.73 -8.33 19.83
CA VAL A 34 6.90 -8.12 18.65
C VAL A 34 7.05 -6.70 18.17
N VAL A 35 7.60 -6.55 16.96
CA VAL A 35 7.42 -5.36 16.14
C VAL A 35 6.18 -5.59 15.30
N VAL A 36 5.11 -4.84 15.55
CA VAL A 36 3.89 -4.92 14.76
C VAL A 36 4.11 -4.12 13.48
N PRO A 37 4.07 -4.75 12.30
CA PRO A 37 4.15 -4.02 11.04
C PRO A 37 2.84 -3.29 10.75
N PHE A 38 2.89 -2.27 9.87
CA PHE A 38 1.70 -1.48 9.54
C PHE A 38 0.56 -2.29 8.90
N ASP A 39 0.85 -3.43 8.29
CA ASP A 39 -0.12 -4.34 7.67
C ASP A 39 -0.70 -5.38 8.64
N GLY A 40 -0.48 -5.17 9.96
CA GLY A 40 -1.04 -5.99 11.01
C GLY A 40 -0.18 -7.21 11.38
N ALA A 41 -0.58 -7.88 12.46
CA ALA A 41 0.13 -9.08 12.95
C ALA A 41 -0.79 -9.96 13.79
N THR A 42 -0.40 -11.22 13.95
CA THR A 42 -0.94 -12.11 14.99
C THR A 42 0.10 -12.27 16.07
N ILE A 43 -0.25 -11.90 17.32
CA ILE A 43 0.63 -11.91 18.47
C ILE A 43 0.13 -12.92 19.51
N LYS A 44 1.03 -13.62 20.15
CA LYS A 44 0.72 -14.52 21.26
C LYS A 44 1.15 -13.91 22.58
N TYR A 45 0.22 -13.86 23.52
CA TYR A 45 0.46 -13.45 24.90
C TYR A 45 0.29 -14.63 25.84
N SER A 46 1.05 -14.64 26.93
CA SER A 46 0.81 -15.51 28.07
C SER A 46 0.07 -14.72 29.14
N LEU A 47 -1.16 -15.09 29.43
CA LEU A 47 -1.94 -14.56 30.55
C LEU A 47 -1.88 -15.54 31.70
N THR A 48 -1.47 -15.07 32.88
CA THR A 48 -1.52 -15.85 34.12
C THR A 48 -2.39 -15.12 35.14
N ALA A 49 -3.34 -15.80 35.76
CA ALA A 49 -4.29 -15.23 36.71
C ALA A 49 -4.48 -16.14 37.92
N ASN A 50 -4.76 -15.55 39.08
CA ASN A 50 -5.17 -16.25 40.32
C ASN A 50 -6.69 -16.30 40.50
N CYS A 51 -7.47 -15.86 39.49
CA CYS A 51 -8.91 -15.77 39.55
C CYS A 51 -9.51 -15.82 38.12
N ASP A 52 -10.83 -15.72 38.00
CA ASP A 52 -11.50 -15.62 36.74
C ASP A 52 -11.11 -14.31 36.03
N TRP A 53 -11.01 -14.36 34.69
CA TRP A 53 -10.67 -13.20 33.88
C TRP A 53 -11.55 -13.09 32.64
N LYS A 54 -11.69 -11.87 32.11
CA LYS A 54 -12.48 -11.55 30.92
C LYS A 54 -11.92 -10.36 30.19
N VAL A 55 -11.84 -10.42 28.85
CA VAL A 55 -11.60 -9.24 28.01
C VAL A 55 -12.86 -8.38 28.01
N THR A 56 -12.72 -7.10 28.40
CA THR A 56 -13.85 -6.18 28.58
C THR A 56 -13.94 -5.13 27.51
N THR A 57 -12.77 -4.68 26.97
CA THR A 57 -12.68 -3.69 25.90
C THR A 57 -11.57 -4.10 24.97
N THR A 58 -11.80 -4.00 23.66
CA THR A 58 -10.79 -4.35 22.68
C THR A 58 -11.01 -3.60 21.36
N THR A 59 -9.91 -3.20 20.73
CA THR A 59 -9.85 -2.72 19.34
C THR A 59 -9.22 -3.77 18.41
N VAL A 60 -8.82 -4.91 18.98
CA VAL A 60 -8.21 -6.06 18.30
C VAL A 60 -9.00 -7.33 18.55
N ASP A 61 -8.84 -8.34 17.72
CA ASP A 61 -9.45 -9.65 17.98
C ASP A 61 -8.61 -10.42 18.99
N VAL A 62 -9.23 -10.88 20.10
CA VAL A 62 -8.58 -11.63 21.19
C VAL A 62 -9.28 -12.96 21.38
N VAL A 63 -8.52 -14.05 21.38
CA VAL A 63 -9.04 -15.41 21.61
C VAL A 63 -8.11 -16.16 22.58
N PRO A 64 -8.68 -16.77 23.65
CA PRO A 64 -10.05 -16.70 24.14
C PRO A 64 -10.40 -15.35 24.81
N MET A 65 -11.69 -15.01 24.91
CA MET A 65 -12.20 -13.76 25.51
C MET A 65 -12.39 -13.83 27.02
N LYS A 66 -12.27 -15.01 27.63
CA LYS A 66 -12.41 -15.26 29.07
C LYS A 66 -11.79 -16.58 29.45
N GLY A 67 -11.50 -16.72 30.75
CA GLY A 67 -10.96 -17.94 31.32
C GLY A 67 -11.01 -17.89 32.84
N THR A 68 -10.44 -18.91 33.48
CA THR A 68 -10.35 -19.08 34.92
C THR A 68 -8.90 -18.97 35.37
N GLU A 69 -8.66 -19.14 36.69
CA GLU A 69 -7.34 -19.23 37.29
C GLU A 69 -6.38 -20.13 36.51
N GLY A 70 -5.12 -19.76 36.43
CA GLY A 70 -4.05 -20.48 35.76
C GLY A 70 -3.42 -19.69 34.63
N THR A 71 -2.68 -20.38 33.76
CA THR A 71 -2.01 -19.78 32.60
C THR A 71 -2.75 -20.12 31.31
N THR A 72 -3.06 -19.10 30.53
CA THR A 72 -3.75 -19.21 29.23
C THR A 72 -2.95 -18.50 28.15
N GLU A 73 -2.85 -19.11 26.96
CA GLU A 73 -2.33 -18.42 25.78
C GLU A 73 -3.46 -17.61 25.11
N LEU A 74 -3.23 -16.32 24.94
CA LEU A 74 -4.08 -15.46 24.13
C LEU A 74 -3.49 -15.32 22.74
N THR A 75 -4.32 -15.45 21.72
CA THR A 75 -4.01 -15.07 20.34
C THR A 75 -4.66 -13.72 20.07
N VAL A 76 -3.87 -12.72 19.71
CA VAL A 76 -4.31 -11.35 19.43
C VAL A 76 -4.04 -11.05 17.98
N VAL A 77 -5.09 -10.74 17.19
CA VAL A 77 -4.98 -10.33 15.80
C VAL A 77 -5.09 -8.81 15.73
N VAL A 78 -3.98 -8.18 15.40
CA VAL A 78 -3.87 -6.72 15.24
C VAL A 78 -4.23 -6.38 13.80
N PRO A 79 -5.22 -5.50 13.56
CA PRO A 79 -5.63 -5.14 12.22
C PRO A 79 -4.57 -4.30 11.48
N PRO A 80 -4.60 -4.27 10.13
CA PRO A 80 -3.77 -3.37 9.35
C PRO A 80 -4.09 -1.89 9.62
N ASN A 81 -3.06 -1.04 9.63
CA ASN A 81 -3.22 0.41 9.72
C ASN A 81 -3.49 1.02 8.34
N HIS A 82 -4.72 1.35 8.06
CA HIS A 82 -5.15 1.97 6.81
C HIS A 82 -5.06 3.51 6.83
N THR A 83 -4.57 4.09 7.92
CA THR A 83 -4.40 5.55 8.05
C THR A 83 -3.01 6.00 7.63
N SER A 84 -2.79 7.31 7.56
CA SER A 84 -1.47 7.90 7.27
C SER A 84 -0.57 8.04 8.51
N ASP A 85 -1.16 7.87 9.71
CA ASP A 85 -0.48 8.09 10.98
C ASP A 85 -0.31 6.78 11.75
N ALA A 86 0.63 6.73 12.68
CA ALA A 86 0.71 5.62 13.61
C ALA A 86 -0.55 5.57 14.48
N VAL A 87 -1.07 4.36 14.72
CA VAL A 87 -2.26 4.14 15.55
C VAL A 87 -1.90 3.30 16.77
N LYS A 88 -2.73 3.40 17.80
CA LYS A 88 -2.65 2.56 18.99
C LYS A 88 -3.87 1.66 19.05
N GLU A 89 -3.61 0.38 19.05
CA GLU A 89 -4.59 -0.66 19.34
C GLU A 89 -4.48 -1.08 20.80
N SER A 90 -5.54 -1.67 21.36
CA SER A 90 -5.51 -2.09 22.76
C SER A 90 -6.54 -3.16 23.07
N PHE A 91 -6.30 -3.88 24.15
CA PHE A 91 -7.31 -4.68 24.83
C PHE A 91 -7.16 -4.57 26.34
N THR A 92 -8.28 -4.70 27.06
CA THR A 92 -8.35 -4.63 28.53
C THR A 92 -8.86 -5.96 29.08
N VAL A 93 -8.17 -6.48 30.07
CA VAL A 93 -8.59 -7.68 30.81
C VAL A 93 -8.98 -7.30 32.22
N ALA A 94 -10.17 -7.71 32.64
CA ALA A 94 -10.62 -7.67 34.03
C ALA A 94 -10.34 -9.02 34.70
N PHE A 95 -9.62 -9.00 35.82
CA PHE A 95 -9.40 -10.12 36.74
C PHE A 95 -10.37 -9.96 37.88
N THR A 96 -11.23 -10.93 38.16
CA THR A 96 -12.31 -10.80 39.14
C THR A 96 -12.29 -11.97 40.09
N ASN A 97 -12.12 -11.69 41.42
CA ASN A 97 -12.12 -12.71 42.44
C ASN A 97 -13.54 -13.14 42.84
N ALA A 98 -13.65 -14.14 43.73
CA ALA A 98 -14.93 -14.68 44.17
C ALA A 98 -15.81 -13.67 44.94
N ASP A 99 -15.23 -12.61 45.52
CA ASP A 99 -15.94 -11.51 46.19
C ASP A 99 -16.42 -10.41 45.21
N GLY A 100 -16.18 -10.57 43.90
CA GLY A 100 -16.55 -9.61 42.87
C GLY A 100 -15.63 -8.42 42.78
N VAL A 101 -14.49 -8.41 43.45
CA VAL A 101 -13.46 -7.38 43.32
C VAL A 101 -12.72 -7.58 42.00
N SER A 102 -12.50 -6.50 41.24
CA SER A 102 -11.85 -6.58 39.92
C SER A 102 -10.61 -5.67 39.84
N GLU A 103 -9.55 -6.19 39.22
CA GLU A 103 -8.38 -5.47 38.73
C GLU A 103 -8.44 -5.38 37.20
N LEU A 104 -8.07 -4.25 36.61
CA LEU A 104 -8.02 -4.05 35.15
C LEU A 104 -6.58 -3.93 34.68
N LYS A 105 -6.23 -4.63 33.63
CA LYS A 105 -4.96 -4.44 32.92
C LYS A 105 -5.20 -4.12 31.45
N VAL A 106 -4.54 -3.06 30.99
CA VAL A 106 -4.59 -2.59 29.61
C VAL A 106 -3.29 -2.99 28.93
N VAL A 107 -3.41 -3.59 27.76
CA VAL A 107 -2.29 -3.84 26.84
C VAL A 107 -2.44 -2.89 25.66
N GLU A 108 -1.46 -2.00 25.47
CA GLU A 108 -1.38 -1.12 24.30
C GLU A 108 -0.43 -1.72 23.26
N ILE A 109 -0.80 -1.63 22.00
CA ILE A 109 -0.06 -2.13 20.85
C ILE A 109 0.10 -0.99 19.86
N ALA A 110 1.34 -0.55 19.63
CA ALA A 110 1.62 0.49 18.64
C ALA A 110 1.71 -0.14 17.24
N VAL A 111 0.94 0.39 16.30
CA VAL A 111 1.00 0.03 14.88
C VAL A 111 1.53 1.24 14.11
N PRO A 112 2.69 1.14 13.44
CA PRO A 112 3.33 2.27 12.78
C PRO A 112 2.51 2.78 11.60
N ALA A 113 2.81 4.01 11.17
CA ALA A 113 2.35 4.53 9.90
C ALA A 113 2.90 3.69 8.75
N PRO A 114 2.12 3.48 7.67
CA PRO A 114 2.62 2.77 6.49
C PRO A 114 3.82 3.50 5.87
N SER A 115 4.93 2.80 5.72
CA SER A 115 6.15 3.28 5.08
C SER A 115 6.96 2.10 4.53
N LEU A 116 7.89 2.39 3.62
CA LEU A 116 8.73 1.40 2.99
C LEU A 116 10.18 1.89 2.91
N GLU A 117 11.08 1.20 3.59
CA GLU A 117 12.51 1.40 3.43
C GLU A 117 13.04 0.50 2.32
N TYR A 118 13.59 1.09 1.24
CA TYR A 118 14.14 0.32 0.14
C TYR A 118 15.25 1.08 -0.61
N GLY A 119 16.37 0.40 -0.87
CA GLY A 119 17.50 0.97 -1.61
C GLY A 119 18.13 2.22 -0.97
N GLY A 120 18.02 2.35 0.35
CA GLY A 120 18.52 3.52 1.09
C GLY A 120 17.56 4.71 1.12
N TYR A 121 16.32 4.53 0.68
CA TYR A 121 15.27 5.55 0.66
C TYR A 121 14.05 5.11 1.46
N THR A 122 13.34 6.09 2.03
CA THR A 122 12.02 5.90 2.65
C THR A 122 10.96 6.34 1.67
N TYR A 123 10.10 5.42 1.23
CA TYR A 123 8.96 5.70 0.37
C TYR A 123 7.69 5.85 1.18
N GLY A 124 6.85 6.82 0.81
CA GLY A 124 5.49 6.90 1.29
C GLY A 124 4.67 5.70 0.82
N VAL A 125 3.87 5.17 1.73
CA VAL A 125 2.96 4.04 1.47
C VAL A 125 1.56 4.44 1.90
N LYS A 126 0.55 4.08 1.11
CA LYS A 126 -0.84 4.37 1.43
C LYS A 126 -1.77 3.23 1.00
N TYR A 127 -2.79 3.00 1.82
CA TYR A 127 -3.93 2.16 1.48
C TYR A 127 -4.99 2.98 0.74
N PHE A 128 -5.36 2.56 -0.48
CA PHE A 128 -6.33 3.28 -1.32
C PHE A 128 -7.74 2.70 -1.30
N GLY A 129 -8.05 1.77 -0.39
CA GLY A 129 -9.39 1.17 -0.30
C GLY A 129 -9.68 0.09 -1.37
N ASP A 130 -8.74 -0.16 -2.26
CA ASP A 130 -8.80 -1.21 -3.29
C ASP A 130 -8.37 -2.60 -2.78
N GLY A 131 -8.02 -2.67 -1.50
CA GLY A 131 -7.48 -3.86 -0.83
C GLY A 131 -5.96 -3.96 -0.86
N ASN A 132 -5.24 -2.93 -1.33
CA ASN A 132 -3.79 -2.95 -1.45
C ASN A 132 -3.15 -1.70 -0.84
N TYR A 133 -1.91 -1.85 -0.37
CA TYR A 133 -1.00 -0.75 -0.09
C TYR A 133 -0.15 -0.45 -1.31
N TRP A 134 0.02 0.82 -1.61
CA TRP A 134 0.75 1.31 -2.77
C TRP A 134 1.84 2.27 -2.35
N MET A 135 2.95 2.26 -3.06
CA MET A 135 3.89 3.37 -3.05
C MET A 135 3.20 4.64 -3.57
N THR A 136 3.39 5.77 -2.88
CA THR A 136 2.85 7.07 -3.30
C THR A 136 3.82 7.86 -4.18
N GLU A 137 5.02 7.35 -4.36
CA GLU A 137 6.11 7.93 -5.14
C GLU A 137 6.63 6.94 -6.18
N ASN A 138 7.20 7.46 -7.25
CA ASN A 138 7.86 6.63 -8.25
C ASN A 138 9.16 6.04 -7.69
N LEU A 139 9.44 4.82 -8.05
CA LEU A 139 10.65 4.13 -7.64
C LEU A 139 11.90 4.88 -8.15
N HIS A 140 12.89 5.05 -7.27
CA HIS A 140 14.20 5.62 -7.59
C HIS A 140 15.35 4.75 -7.07
N TYR A 141 15.12 3.44 -7.05
CA TYR A 141 16.10 2.41 -6.74
C TYR A 141 16.96 2.08 -7.96
N ILE A 142 18.28 2.03 -7.78
CA ILE A 142 19.24 1.62 -8.82
C ILE A 142 19.62 0.15 -8.54
N PRO A 143 19.21 -0.81 -9.38
CA PRO A 143 19.66 -2.20 -9.24
C PRO A 143 21.17 -2.33 -9.34
N GLU A 144 21.74 -3.30 -8.64
CA GLU A 144 23.18 -3.57 -8.70
C GLU A 144 23.66 -3.80 -10.14
N GLY A 145 24.78 -3.18 -10.51
CA GLY A 145 25.36 -3.29 -11.84
C GLY A 145 24.65 -2.49 -12.94
N VAL A 146 23.58 -1.75 -12.61
CA VAL A 146 22.86 -0.90 -13.57
C VAL A 146 23.38 0.52 -13.51
N ASN A 147 23.66 1.11 -14.68
CA ASN A 147 23.98 2.53 -14.80
C ASN A 147 22.77 3.33 -15.28
N VAL A 148 22.55 4.49 -14.68
CA VAL A 148 21.50 5.44 -15.11
C VAL A 148 22.03 6.26 -16.27
N SER A 149 21.34 6.22 -17.41
CA SER A 149 21.71 6.94 -18.63
C SER A 149 21.04 8.32 -18.71
N ASP A 150 21.73 9.30 -19.24
CA ASP A 150 21.19 10.58 -19.67
C ASP A 150 21.00 10.64 -21.21
N ASP A 151 21.45 9.61 -21.94
CA ASP A 151 21.19 9.44 -23.36
C ASP A 151 20.00 8.49 -23.57
N PRO A 152 18.87 8.95 -24.14
CA PRO A 152 17.69 8.13 -24.37
C PRO A 152 17.91 6.98 -25.35
N LYS A 153 19.03 6.96 -26.08
CA LYS A 153 19.40 5.91 -27.04
C LYS A 153 20.14 4.74 -26.41
N THR A 154 20.63 4.91 -25.20
CA THR A 154 21.48 3.92 -24.54
C THR A 154 20.98 3.57 -23.16
N GLY A 155 21.27 2.34 -22.70
CA GLY A 155 20.92 1.87 -21.38
C GLY A 155 19.51 1.29 -21.26
N THR A 156 19.19 0.94 -20.03
CA THR A 156 17.90 0.32 -19.63
C THR A 156 17.22 1.09 -18.50
N MET A 157 17.88 2.14 -18.01
CA MET A 157 17.44 3.02 -16.94
C MET A 157 17.88 4.45 -17.22
N TRP A 158 17.00 5.44 -16.98
CA TRP A 158 17.24 6.82 -17.35
C TRP A 158 16.84 7.81 -16.25
N TYR A 159 17.53 8.95 -16.23
CA TYR A 159 17.18 10.09 -15.40
C TYR A 159 15.87 10.75 -15.84
N PRO A 160 15.12 11.38 -14.91
CA PRO A 160 14.08 12.32 -15.28
C PRO A 160 14.64 13.54 -16.01
N TYR A 161 13.80 14.30 -16.71
CA TYR A 161 14.22 15.39 -17.58
C TYR A 161 13.17 16.49 -17.65
N ASN A 162 13.61 17.71 -18.01
CA ASN A 162 12.75 18.82 -18.37
C ASN A 162 12.75 19.03 -19.87
N LEU A 163 11.62 19.53 -20.39
CA LEU A 163 11.50 20.01 -21.75
C LEU A 163 11.34 21.53 -21.77
N GLU A 164 11.76 22.16 -22.86
CA GLU A 164 11.48 23.57 -23.18
C GLU A 164 10.89 23.66 -24.59
N LEU A 165 9.97 24.60 -24.79
CA LEU A 165 9.50 24.99 -26.12
C LEU A 165 10.19 26.31 -26.49
N LYS A 166 11.14 26.26 -27.43
CA LYS A 166 11.82 27.46 -27.94
C LYS A 166 10.87 28.28 -28.80
N GLU A 167 11.05 29.60 -28.77
CA GLU A 167 10.24 30.50 -29.58
C GLU A 167 10.24 30.09 -31.07
N GLY A 168 9.06 29.95 -31.64
CA GLY A 168 8.87 29.49 -33.04
C GLY A 168 9.04 27.98 -33.27
N ALA A 169 9.40 27.20 -32.27
CA ALA A 169 9.50 25.75 -32.38
C ALA A 169 8.12 25.09 -32.35
N LYS A 170 7.94 24.04 -33.15
CA LYS A 170 6.69 23.24 -33.19
C LYS A 170 6.69 22.08 -32.17
N SER A 171 7.84 21.74 -31.61
CA SER A 171 8.01 20.62 -30.70
C SER A 171 8.99 20.98 -29.58
N PRO A 172 8.75 20.50 -28.36
CA PRO A 172 9.68 20.73 -27.25
C PRO A 172 10.99 19.96 -27.46
N THR A 173 12.04 20.47 -26.84
CA THR A 173 13.36 19.81 -26.76
C THR A 173 13.74 19.61 -25.29
N VAL A 174 14.63 18.66 -25.01
CA VAL A 174 15.15 18.48 -23.67
C VAL A 174 15.93 19.74 -23.29
N LYS A 175 15.55 20.34 -22.16
CA LYS A 175 16.23 21.46 -21.56
C LYS A 175 17.31 20.96 -20.60
N ASP A 176 16.92 20.12 -19.67
CA ASP A 176 17.79 19.62 -18.61
C ASP A 176 17.55 18.13 -18.35
N ILE A 177 18.62 17.40 -18.05
CA ILE A 177 18.55 16.09 -17.42
C ILE A 177 18.66 16.30 -15.90
N LEU A 178 17.68 15.84 -15.15
CA LEU A 178 17.55 16.11 -13.72
C LEU A 178 18.30 15.02 -12.92
N LYS A 179 19.48 15.38 -12.42
CA LYS A 179 20.36 14.46 -11.67
C LYS A 179 20.42 14.79 -10.18
N ASP A 180 19.71 15.83 -9.75
CA ASP A 180 19.66 16.22 -8.34
C ASP A 180 18.68 15.33 -7.55
N ASP A 181 18.99 15.14 -6.26
CA ASP A 181 18.24 14.25 -5.38
C ASP A 181 16.76 14.64 -5.23
N ALA A 182 16.45 15.95 -5.23
CA ALA A 182 15.07 16.42 -5.07
C ALA A 182 14.22 16.08 -6.30
N SER A 183 14.77 16.24 -7.50
CA SER A 183 14.11 15.84 -8.75
C SER A 183 13.93 14.32 -8.84
N ILE A 184 14.96 13.57 -8.45
CA ILE A 184 14.92 12.11 -8.45
C ILE A 184 13.86 11.61 -7.43
N ALA A 185 13.83 12.16 -6.22
CA ALA A 185 12.83 11.82 -5.22
C ALA A 185 11.40 12.12 -5.71
N LYS A 186 11.20 13.23 -6.43
CA LYS A 186 9.89 13.64 -6.94
C LYS A 186 9.41 12.80 -8.11
N PHE A 187 10.27 12.53 -9.08
CA PHE A 187 9.88 11.96 -10.37
C PHE A 187 10.28 10.49 -10.55
N GLY A 188 11.22 10.01 -9.76
CA GLY A 188 11.84 8.69 -9.90
C GLY A 188 12.70 8.57 -11.15
N TYR A 189 13.20 7.37 -11.40
CA TYR A 189 13.87 7.01 -12.64
C TYR A 189 12.88 6.40 -13.63
N PHE A 190 13.27 6.37 -14.90
CA PHE A 190 12.62 5.53 -15.91
C PHE A 190 13.34 4.21 -16.03
N TYR A 191 12.59 3.14 -16.12
CA TYR A 191 13.09 1.78 -16.29
C TYR A 191 12.55 1.18 -17.57
N SER A 192 13.38 0.44 -18.31
CA SER A 192 12.83 -0.42 -19.36
C SER A 192 11.93 -1.48 -18.73
N PRO A 193 10.84 -1.90 -19.37
CA PRO A 193 9.98 -2.95 -18.83
C PRO A 193 10.71 -4.24 -18.51
N ALA A 194 11.69 -4.66 -19.33
CA ALA A 194 12.47 -5.86 -19.05
C ALA A 194 13.28 -5.74 -17.75
N LEU A 195 14.00 -4.61 -17.54
CA LEU A 195 14.72 -4.35 -16.30
C LEU A 195 13.77 -4.32 -15.10
N ALA A 196 12.67 -3.58 -15.23
CA ALA A 196 11.69 -3.45 -14.14
C ALA A 196 11.08 -4.80 -13.74
N LEU A 197 10.78 -5.66 -14.71
CA LEU A 197 10.19 -6.98 -14.47
C LEU A 197 11.23 -8.07 -14.11
N GLY A 198 12.52 -7.71 -14.07
CA GLY A 198 13.60 -8.64 -13.66
C GLY A 198 13.89 -9.72 -14.69
N VAL A 199 13.70 -9.44 -15.98
CA VAL A 199 13.97 -10.37 -17.09
C VAL A 199 14.96 -9.75 -18.07
N GLU A 200 15.71 -10.58 -18.77
CA GLU A 200 16.65 -10.12 -19.81
C GLU A 200 15.91 -9.46 -20.97
N LYS A 201 14.81 -10.07 -21.39
CA LYS A 201 13.92 -9.57 -22.44
C LYS A 201 12.47 -10.00 -22.20
N ILE A 202 11.55 -9.29 -22.81
CA ILE A 202 10.13 -9.66 -22.86
C ILE A 202 9.86 -10.19 -24.27
N ASP A 203 9.38 -11.41 -24.37
CA ASP A 203 9.09 -12.08 -25.63
C ASP A 203 7.90 -13.05 -25.49
N ASP A 204 7.63 -13.78 -26.54
CA ASP A 204 6.52 -14.74 -26.65
C ASP A 204 6.53 -15.83 -25.57
N SER A 205 7.71 -16.15 -25.03
CA SER A 205 7.86 -17.21 -24.02
C SER A 205 7.44 -16.79 -22.61
N ASN A 206 7.48 -15.48 -22.31
CA ASN A 206 7.34 -15.01 -20.92
C ASN A 206 6.29 -13.91 -20.68
N TYR A 207 5.88 -13.13 -21.68
CA TYR A 207 5.06 -11.95 -21.44
C TYR A 207 3.75 -12.22 -20.66
N LYS A 208 3.16 -13.40 -20.77
CA LYS A 208 1.94 -13.79 -20.02
C LYS A 208 2.21 -14.24 -18.60
N THR A 209 3.44 -14.61 -18.26
CA THR A 209 3.79 -15.15 -16.93
C THR A 209 4.39 -14.11 -16.00
N LEU A 210 4.50 -12.85 -16.44
CA LEU A 210 5.09 -11.77 -15.68
C LEU A 210 4.09 -11.05 -14.75
N GLU A 211 2.81 -11.46 -14.76
CA GLU A 211 1.79 -10.83 -13.94
C GLU A 211 2.12 -10.95 -12.45
N LYS A 212 2.07 -9.81 -11.75
CA LYS A 212 2.44 -9.68 -10.33
C LYS A 212 3.86 -10.15 -9.99
N THR A 213 4.76 -10.11 -10.96
CA THR A 213 6.16 -10.38 -10.65
C THR A 213 6.72 -9.32 -9.71
N ARG A 214 7.61 -9.75 -8.80
CA ARG A 214 8.36 -8.84 -7.94
C ARG A 214 9.20 -7.85 -8.78
N GLY A 215 9.93 -8.34 -9.77
CA GLY A 215 10.86 -7.54 -10.55
C GLY A 215 11.84 -6.79 -9.67
N ILE A 216 11.96 -5.46 -9.88
CA ILE A 216 12.80 -4.55 -9.07
C ILE A 216 12.12 -4.05 -7.80
N CYS A 217 10.93 -4.50 -7.46
CA CYS A 217 10.28 -4.18 -6.20
C CYS A 217 10.98 -4.85 -5.02
N PRO A 218 10.85 -4.32 -3.79
CA PRO A 218 11.38 -4.99 -2.59
C PRO A 218 10.66 -6.31 -2.31
N GLU A 219 11.21 -7.09 -1.39
CA GLU A 219 10.56 -8.32 -0.93
C GLU A 219 9.18 -8.02 -0.33
N GLY A 220 8.17 -8.86 -0.64
CA GLY A 220 6.78 -8.66 -0.23
C GLY A 220 6.05 -7.56 -1.03
N TRP A 221 6.60 -7.15 -2.19
CA TRP A 221 6.00 -6.20 -3.12
C TRP A 221 6.15 -6.67 -4.57
N HIS A 222 5.25 -6.23 -5.43
CA HIS A 222 5.26 -6.57 -6.86
C HIS A 222 4.93 -5.37 -7.76
N ILE A 223 5.21 -5.50 -9.05
CA ILE A 223 4.76 -4.56 -10.07
C ILE A 223 3.26 -4.80 -10.31
N PRO A 224 2.41 -3.75 -10.25
CA PRO A 224 0.97 -3.91 -10.29
C PRO A 224 0.46 -4.60 -11.55
N SER A 225 -0.56 -5.43 -11.41
CA SER A 225 -1.30 -5.99 -12.54
C SER A 225 -2.25 -4.95 -13.17
N ALA A 226 -2.72 -5.23 -14.38
CA ALA A 226 -3.76 -4.40 -15.03
C ALA A 226 -5.02 -4.28 -14.16
N ALA A 227 -5.42 -5.36 -13.49
CA ALA A 227 -6.60 -5.36 -12.62
C ALA A 227 -6.43 -4.44 -11.40
N GLU A 228 -5.23 -4.39 -10.80
CA GLU A 228 -4.94 -3.49 -9.69
C GLU A 228 -4.90 -2.03 -10.16
N LEU A 229 -4.26 -1.74 -11.29
CA LEU A 229 -4.28 -0.40 -11.89
C LEU A 229 -5.70 0.06 -12.24
N PHE A 230 -6.53 -0.86 -12.75
CA PHE A 230 -7.92 -0.55 -13.11
C PHE A 230 -8.75 -0.15 -11.89
N LYS A 231 -8.58 -0.80 -10.74
CA LYS A 231 -9.27 -0.43 -9.50
C LYS A 231 -8.98 1.00 -9.04
N LEU A 232 -7.80 1.52 -9.38
CA LEU A 232 -7.48 2.93 -9.12
C LEU A 232 -8.06 3.85 -10.18
N CYS A 233 -7.83 3.58 -11.46
CA CYS A 233 -8.22 4.43 -12.58
C CYS A 233 -9.72 4.39 -12.89
N GLY A 234 -10.31 3.20 -12.80
CA GLY A 234 -11.71 2.98 -13.19
C GLY A 234 -11.98 3.01 -14.71
N SER A 235 -10.95 3.15 -15.54
CA SER A 235 -11.09 3.18 -16.98
C SER A 235 -9.94 2.47 -17.71
N SER A 236 -10.22 1.91 -18.86
CA SER A 236 -9.19 1.30 -19.72
C SER A 236 -9.33 1.79 -21.17
N ILE A 237 -8.20 1.97 -21.84
CA ILE A 237 -8.18 2.05 -23.29
C ILE A 237 -8.50 0.64 -23.80
N LYS A 238 -9.41 0.52 -24.77
CA LYS A 238 -9.80 -0.76 -25.36
C LYS A 238 -8.55 -1.58 -25.69
N MET A 239 -8.39 -2.66 -24.97
CA MET A 239 -7.31 -3.61 -25.19
C MET A 239 -7.86 -4.69 -26.11
N ASP A 240 -7.18 -4.97 -27.23
CA ASP A 240 -7.68 -5.90 -28.26
C ASP A 240 -7.68 -7.37 -27.82
N ASN A 241 -7.53 -7.64 -26.53
CA ASN A 241 -7.60 -8.98 -25.97
C ASN A 241 -8.93 -9.17 -25.25
N GLU A 242 -9.60 -10.23 -25.58
CA GLU A 242 -10.95 -10.58 -25.15
C GLU A 242 -11.10 -10.64 -23.60
N ASP A 243 -10.02 -10.86 -22.86
CA ASP A 243 -10.04 -11.09 -21.42
C ASP A 243 -9.80 -9.85 -20.57
N THR A 244 -9.51 -8.67 -21.14
CA THR A 244 -9.01 -7.51 -20.38
C THR A 244 -9.68 -6.19 -20.76
N ASN A 245 -10.97 -6.20 -21.04
CA ASN A 245 -11.72 -4.97 -21.28
C ASN A 245 -12.76 -4.76 -20.17
N PRO A 246 -12.32 -4.39 -18.92
CA PRO A 246 -13.27 -4.02 -17.92
C PRO A 246 -14.05 -2.79 -18.40
N ALA A 247 -15.35 -2.80 -18.16
CA ALA A 247 -16.16 -1.60 -18.30
C ALA A 247 -15.66 -0.51 -17.35
N ASP A 248 -15.93 0.76 -17.68
CA ASP A 248 -15.62 1.86 -16.76
C ASP A 248 -16.21 1.59 -15.38
N ASP A 249 -15.41 1.85 -14.33
CA ASP A 249 -15.81 1.66 -12.93
C ASP A 249 -15.91 3.01 -12.22
N PRO A 250 -17.15 3.53 -12.03
CA PRO A 250 -17.37 4.80 -11.35
C PRO A 250 -17.05 4.75 -9.83
N ASN A 251 -16.78 3.57 -9.27
CA ASN A 251 -16.39 3.41 -7.87
C ASN A 251 -14.87 3.37 -7.67
N ALA A 252 -14.09 3.43 -8.75
CA ALA A 252 -12.64 3.44 -8.65
C ALA A 252 -12.14 4.73 -7.97
N MET A 253 -11.03 4.62 -7.27
CA MET A 253 -10.48 5.66 -6.39
C MET A 253 -10.24 7.00 -7.11
N PHE A 254 -9.74 6.96 -8.34
CA PHE A 254 -9.42 8.17 -9.11
C PHE A 254 -10.50 8.54 -10.13
N TRP A 255 -11.67 7.91 -10.05
CA TRP A 255 -12.77 8.22 -10.92
C TRP A 255 -13.26 9.67 -10.73
N ASP A 256 -13.43 10.35 -11.83
CA ASP A 256 -13.97 11.70 -11.85
C ASP A 256 -15.38 11.67 -12.51
N PRO A 257 -16.44 11.89 -11.74
CA PRO A 257 -17.80 11.82 -12.25
C PRO A 257 -18.15 12.89 -13.29
N GLU A 258 -17.46 14.04 -13.28
CA GLU A 258 -17.64 15.10 -14.28
C GLU A 258 -16.98 14.72 -15.60
N LEU A 259 -15.83 14.09 -15.52
CA LEU A 259 -15.06 13.66 -16.69
C LEU A 259 -15.49 12.27 -17.19
N LYS A 260 -16.12 11.45 -16.34
CA LYS A 260 -16.51 10.04 -16.60
C LYS A 260 -15.32 9.13 -16.93
N TYR A 261 -14.19 9.33 -16.26
CA TYR A 261 -13.00 8.48 -16.29
C TYR A 261 -12.08 8.80 -15.10
N GLY A 262 -11.01 8.04 -14.94
CA GLY A 262 -9.98 8.33 -13.94
C GLY A 262 -9.28 9.66 -14.26
N SER A 263 -8.97 10.46 -13.25
CA SER A 263 -8.33 11.75 -13.45
C SER A 263 -7.03 11.90 -12.64
N VAL A 264 -6.10 12.66 -13.22
CA VAL A 264 -4.85 13.03 -12.55
C VAL A 264 -5.15 13.86 -11.30
N ALA A 265 -6.13 14.79 -11.36
CA ALA A 265 -6.53 15.58 -10.19
C ALA A 265 -6.96 14.71 -9.01
N LYS A 266 -7.76 13.67 -9.27
CA LYS A 266 -8.16 12.71 -8.24
C LYS A 266 -6.98 11.93 -7.65
N SER A 267 -5.97 11.59 -8.46
CA SER A 267 -4.77 10.95 -7.93
C SER A 267 -4.02 11.83 -6.93
N PHE A 268 -3.98 13.16 -7.15
CA PHE A 268 -3.41 14.11 -6.21
C PHE A 268 -4.29 14.32 -4.98
N GLU A 269 -5.60 14.46 -5.17
CA GLU A 269 -6.57 14.58 -4.06
C GLU A 269 -6.44 13.41 -3.07
N HIS A 270 -6.23 12.22 -3.59
CA HIS A 270 -6.04 11.01 -2.80
C HIS A 270 -4.59 10.76 -2.36
N GLY A 271 -3.63 11.61 -2.75
CA GLY A 271 -2.22 11.50 -2.35
C GLY A 271 -1.44 10.42 -3.08
N PHE A 272 -1.93 9.94 -4.22
CA PHE A 272 -1.17 9.05 -5.10
C PHE A 272 -0.12 9.83 -5.92
N ASN A 273 -0.36 11.12 -6.17
CA ASN A 273 0.59 12.05 -6.78
C ASN A 273 1.20 11.54 -8.10
N PHE A 274 0.34 11.19 -9.07
CA PHE A 274 0.81 10.71 -10.36
C PHE A 274 1.29 11.88 -11.23
N TYR A 275 2.55 12.28 -11.04
CA TYR A 275 3.17 13.32 -11.84
C TYR A 275 3.37 12.86 -13.30
N PRO A 276 3.17 13.75 -14.29
CA PRO A 276 3.49 13.48 -15.69
C PRO A 276 5.03 13.51 -15.88
N ALA A 277 5.72 12.54 -15.32
CA ALA A 277 7.17 12.46 -15.32
C ALA A 277 7.76 12.26 -16.73
N GLY A 278 6.97 11.78 -17.68
CA GLY A 278 7.44 11.53 -19.03
C GLY A 278 7.71 10.05 -19.32
N SER A 279 8.45 9.80 -20.38
CA SER A 279 8.89 8.46 -20.78
C SER A 279 10.05 8.53 -21.77
N VAL A 280 10.77 7.42 -21.93
CA VAL A 280 11.84 7.28 -22.94
C VAL A 280 11.39 6.26 -23.97
N ASN A 281 11.27 6.64 -25.25
CA ASN A 281 10.83 5.75 -26.30
C ASN A 281 11.59 5.97 -27.61
N SER A 282 11.99 4.88 -28.27
CA SER A 282 12.68 4.90 -29.56
C SER A 282 13.89 5.84 -29.60
N GLY A 283 14.66 5.90 -28.52
CA GLY A 283 15.86 6.76 -28.42
C GLY A 283 15.55 8.25 -28.25
N LYS A 284 14.35 8.60 -27.76
CA LYS A 284 13.93 9.99 -27.49
C LYS A 284 13.21 10.09 -26.14
N TYR A 285 13.35 11.23 -25.49
CA TYR A 285 12.47 11.66 -24.42
C TYR A 285 11.16 12.15 -25.02
N MET A 286 10.04 11.56 -24.62
CA MET A 286 8.79 11.67 -25.37
C MET A 286 7.75 12.61 -24.75
N THR A 287 7.92 13.02 -23.49
CA THR A 287 6.89 13.79 -22.80
C THR A 287 7.48 14.86 -21.90
N ALA A 288 6.68 15.90 -21.65
CA ALA A 288 7.08 17.02 -20.82
C ALA A 288 6.98 16.69 -19.36
N MET A 289 8.04 16.92 -18.62
CA MET A 289 7.97 17.18 -17.19
C MET A 289 7.68 18.64 -16.95
N ILE A 290 6.82 18.94 -15.99
CA ILE A 290 6.34 20.26 -15.71
C ILE A 290 6.66 20.62 -14.28
N ASP A 291 7.05 21.84 -14.08
CA ASP A 291 7.04 22.50 -12.80
C ASP A 291 5.57 22.62 -12.33
N ASP A 292 5.24 22.15 -11.14
CA ASP A 292 3.90 22.19 -10.54
C ASP A 292 3.28 23.59 -10.56
N THR A 293 4.11 24.65 -10.53
CA THR A 293 3.66 26.02 -10.58
C THR A 293 3.30 26.50 -11.99
N LYS A 294 3.67 25.74 -13.01
CA LYS A 294 3.43 26.07 -14.44
C LYS A 294 2.46 25.12 -15.12
N CYS A 295 1.94 24.15 -14.40
CA CYS A 295 1.07 23.12 -14.97
C CYS A 295 -0.22 23.67 -15.60
N ASP A 296 -0.64 24.86 -15.22
CA ASP A 296 -1.91 25.42 -15.68
C ASP A 296 -1.87 26.05 -17.07
N VAL A 297 -0.71 26.37 -17.61
CA VAL A 297 -0.61 27.26 -18.79
C VAL A 297 0.45 26.86 -19.80
N SER A 298 1.04 25.70 -19.70
CA SER A 298 2.15 25.37 -20.59
C SER A 298 1.67 24.93 -21.96
N GLU A 299 1.98 25.70 -23.01
CA GLU A 299 1.65 25.39 -24.41
C GLU A 299 2.25 24.06 -24.87
N TYR A 300 3.41 23.67 -24.35
CA TYR A 300 4.05 22.39 -24.70
C TYR A 300 3.38 21.20 -24.02
N LEU A 301 2.58 21.38 -22.95
CA LEU A 301 1.74 20.33 -22.38
C LEU A 301 0.70 19.81 -23.38
N GLY A 302 0.23 20.67 -24.27
CA GLY A 302 -0.65 20.27 -25.35
C GLY A 302 -0.01 19.35 -26.40
N MET A 303 1.31 19.20 -26.34
CA MET A 303 2.09 18.47 -27.34
C MET A 303 2.60 17.12 -26.87
N ASN A 304 1.97 16.43 -25.94
CA ASN A 304 2.31 15.07 -25.50
C ASN A 304 2.63 14.96 -24.00
N ALA A 305 1.84 15.60 -23.15
CA ALA A 305 1.94 15.38 -21.70
C ALA A 305 1.46 13.95 -21.35
N MET A 306 2.24 12.95 -21.75
CA MET A 306 1.99 11.55 -21.44
C MET A 306 3.01 11.05 -20.43
N SER A 307 2.54 10.31 -19.45
CA SER A 307 3.38 9.57 -18.52
C SER A 307 2.83 8.17 -18.35
N TYR A 308 3.72 7.24 -18.07
CA TYR A 308 3.35 5.85 -17.86
C TYR A 308 3.87 5.36 -16.53
N LEU A 309 3.03 4.59 -15.84
CA LEU A 309 3.41 3.75 -14.72
C LEU A 309 3.28 2.29 -15.18
N LEU A 310 4.36 1.51 -15.07
CA LEU A 310 4.39 0.14 -15.56
C LEU A 310 3.40 -0.76 -14.82
N GLY A 311 2.72 -1.61 -15.57
CA GLY A 311 2.00 -2.78 -15.08
C GLY A 311 2.66 -4.07 -15.55
N SER A 312 2.41 -5.14 -14.83
CA SER A 312 3.02 -6.45 -15.05
C SER A 312 2.20 -7.40 -15.94
N THR A 313 0.95 -7.03 -16.26
CA THR A 313 0.12 -7.86 -17.16
C THR A 313 0.57 -7.69 -18.61
N GLY A 314 1.00 -8.77 -19.23
CA GLY A 314 1.45 -8.79 -20.61
C GLY A 314 0.32 -9.00 -21.61
N LEU A 315 0.43 -8.35 -22.76
CA LEU A 315 -0.55 -8.38 -23.86
C LEU A 315 0.12 -8.71 -25.19
N ALA A 316 -0.59 -9.42 -26.05
CA ALA A 316 -0.17 -9.55 -27.45
C ALA A 316 -0.38 -8.21 -28.19
N LYS A 317 0.64 -7.76 -28.93
CA LYS A 317 0.49 -6.66 -29.86
C LYS A 317 -0.13 -7.20 -31.16
N MET A 318 -1.29 -6.69 -31.50
CA MET A 318 -2.04 -7.15 -32.69
C MET A 318 -2.02 -6.08 -33.79
N SER A 319 -1.94 -6.52 -35.06
CA SER A 319 -2.11 -5.67 -36.23
C SER A 319 -2.76 -6.49 -37.33
N GLY A 320 -3.88 -6.01 -37.86
CA GLY A 320 -4.64 -6.73 -38.92
C GLY A 320 -5.06 -8.14 -38.53
N GLY A 321 -5.40 -8.36 -37.25
CA GLY A 321 -5.79 -9.68 -36.71
C GLY A 321 -4.63 -10.65 -36.48
N LYS A 322 -3.38 -10.22 -36.67
CA LYS A 322 -2.20 -11.05 -36.45
C LYS A 322 -1.36 -10.51 -35.32
N LYS A 323 -0.78 -11.40 -34.52
CA LYS A 323 0.20 -11.03 -33.50
C LYS A 323 1.48 -10.50 -34.17
N THR A 324 1.94 -9.32 -33.72
CA THR A 324 3.13 -8.64 -34.26
C THR A 324 4.21 -8.39 -33.20
N GLY A 325 3.96 -8.80 -31.95
CA GLY A 325 4.89 -8.66 -30.82
C GLY A 325 4.16 -8.68 -29.49
N GLU A 326 4.84 -8.22 -28.47
CA GLU A 326 4.38 -8.15 -27.07
C GLU A 326 4.30 -6.69 -26.60
N GLN A 327 3.44 -6.47 -25.61
CA GLN A 327 3.26 -5.21 -24.87
C GLN A 327 2.99 -5.51 -23.41
N MET A 328 3.28 -4.56 -22.54
CA MET A 328 2.83 -4.59 -21.16
C MET A 328 1.62 -3.68 -20.98
N THR A 329 0.98 -3.78 -19.83
CA THR A 329 -0.03 -2.80 -19.40
C THR A 329 0.63 -1.71 -18.57
N GLY A 330 -0.12 -0.65 -18.28
CA GLY A 330 0.31 0.40 -17.38
C GLY A 330 -0.79 1.43 -17.16
N MET A 331 -0.63 2.26 -16.13
CA MET A 331 -1.42 3.47 -15.96
C MET A 331 -0.82 4.56 -16.84
N MET A 332 -1.63 5.24 -17.59
CA MET A 332 -1.21 6.27 -18.53
C MET A 332 -2.05 7.54 -18.36
N THR A 333 -1.38 8.70 -18.42
CA THR A 333 -2.08 9.98 -18.66
C THR A 333 -2.39 10.13 -20.14
N THR A 334 -3.56 10.66 -20.48
CA THR A 334 -3.87 11.10 -21.84
C THR A 334 -3.43 12.54 -22.05
N PHE A 335 -3.38 12.96 -23.32
CA PHE A 335 -3.04 14.32 -23.70
C PHE A 335 -3.96 15.36 -23.08
N THR A 336 -3.38 16.43 -22.52
CA THR A 336 -4.10 17.58 -22.00
C THR A 336 -3.21 18.82 -22.01
N LYS A 337 -3.82 20.01 -22.13
CA LYS A 337 -3.12 21.29 -21.97
C LYS A 337 -2.82 21.62 -20.50
N VAL A 338 -3.54 20.98 -19.57
CA VAL A 338 -3.39 21.14 -18.13
C VAL A 338 -3.30 19.75 -17.54
N TYR A 339 -2.16 19.37 -16.99
CA TYR A 339 -1.94 17.97 -16.61
C TYR A 339 -2.92 17.49 -15.52
N LEU A 340 -3.34 18.35 -14.59
CA LEU A 340 -4.36 18.02 -13.59
C LEU A 340 -5.73 17.71 -14.18
N LYS A 341 -6.00 18.16 -15.41
CA LYS A 341 -7.19 17.77 -16.18
C LYS A 341 -6.96 16.53 -17.04
N GLY A 342 -5.79 15.90 -16.91
CA GLY A 342 -5.44 14.69 -17.62
C GLY A 342 -6.28 13.50 -17.16
N ARG A 343 -6.60 12.63 -18.11
CA ARG A 343 -7.26 11.36 -17.85
C ARG A 343 -6.24 10.33 -17.40
N LEU A 344 -6.65 9.48 -16.46
CA LEU A 344 -5.93 8.28 -16.10
C LEU A 344 -6.66 7.05 -16.66
N ASN A 345 -5.94 6.24 -17.41
CA ASN A 345 -6.45 5.01 -17.98
C ASN A 345 -5.44 3.88 -17.79
N VAL A 346 -5.94 2.66 -17.73
CA VAL A 346 -5.09 1.49 -17.98
C VAL A 346 -4.87 1.37 -19.47
N ALA A 347 -3.63 1.31 -19.90
CA ALA A 347 -3.22 1.38 -21.30
C ALA A 347 -2.12 0.38 -21.64
N ARG A 348 -1.79 0.31 -22.91
CA ARG A 348 -0.67 -0.48 -23.41
C ARG A 348 0.63 0.30 -23.26
N VAL A 349 1.67 -0.38 -22.77
CA VAL A 349 3.04 0.10 -22.71
C VAL A 349 3.89 -0.72 -23.67
N ASN A 350 4.59 -0.05 -24.56
CA ASN A 350 5.53 -0.74 -25.46
C ASN A 350 6.71 -1.25 -24.65
N ILE A 351 7.13 -2.49 -24.89
CA ILE A 351 8.24 -3.15 -24.18
C ILE A 351 9.59 -2.42 -24.31
N ASN A 352 9.72 -1.52 -25.28
CA ASN A 352 10.91 -0.69 -25.50
C ASN A 352 10.78 0.73 -24.93
N THR A 353 9.74 1.02 -24.14
CA THR A 353 9.52 2.34 -23.55
C THR A 353 9.98 2.36 -22.11
N GLY A 354 10.96 3.22 -21.78
CA GLY A 354 11.33 3.51 -20.39
C GLY A 354 10.22 4.28 -19.69
N VAL A 355 9.78 3.78 -18.54
CA VAL A 355 8.60 4.26 -17.79
C VAL A 355 8.85 4.28 -16.30
N SER A 356 8.03 5.02 -15.56
CA SER A 356 8.05 4.99 -14.09
C SER A 356 7.53 3.66 -13.54
N VAL A 357 7.97 3.33 -12.33
CA VAL A 357 7.54 2.13 -11.59
C VAL A 357 7.05 2.54 -10.20
N ARG A 358 5.97 1.94 -9.73
CA ARG A 358 5.52 1.92 -8.34
C ARG A 358 5.17 0.50 -7.96
N CYS A 359 5.49 0.12 -6.74
CA CYS A 359 5.21 -1.23 -6.27
C CYS A 359 3.93 -1.26 -5.44
N VAL A 360 3.31 -2.42 -5.43
CA VAL A 360 2.12 -2.79 -4.64
C VAL A 360 2.52 -3.86 -3.66
N LYS A 361 2.06 -3.75 -2.40
CA LYS A 361 2.37 -4.74 -1.37
C LYS A 361 1.62 -6.04 -1.65
N ASP A 362 2.32 -7.16 -1.49
CA ASP A 362 1.73 -8.51 -1.52
C ASP A 362 0.75 -8.68 -0.34
N LYS A 363 -0.28 -9.49 -0.53
CA LYS A 363 -1.27 -9.80 0.49
C LYS A 363 -0.82 -10.95 1.38
#